data_1dc1ef8209675c1d07a073f576c72d61
#
_entry.id   1dc1ef8209675c1d07a073f576c72d61
#
_cell.length_a   1.000
_cell.length_b   1.000
_cell.length_c   1.000
_cell.angle_alpha   90.00
_cell.angle_beta   90.00
_cell.angle_gamma   90.00
#
_symmetry.space_group_name_H-M   'P 1'
#
loop_
_entity.id
_entity.type
_entity.pdbx_description
1 polymer ?
#
loop_
_entity_poly.entity_id
_entity_poly.type
_entity_poly.pdbx_seq_one_letter_code
_entity_poly.pdbx_strand_id
1 'polypeptide(L)'
;MSPRATGRVERRDGVDLLVLERTLPLPPADLWAAVTESARLARWFASWTGDPASGHVTVQMLAEGDDVPPAVYEVRACVPPHRYAVHSADEYGVWDIELSVTAAGDSGATLTFAQVVHDAAALEAVGPGWDYYLDRLVAAETGGDPAAVCWNDYHPVLAGHYAAVAATLGG
;
A
#
# COMPACT_ATOMS: atom_id res chain seq x y z
N MET A 1 -2.16 20.27 6.77
CA MET A 1 -3.37 19.90 6.02
C MET A 1 -3.85 18.56 6.54
N SER A 2 -5.11 18.42 6.87
CA SER A 2 -5.64 17.17 7.37
C SER A 2 -5.68 16.12 6.25
N PRO A 3 -5.32 14.85 6.52
CA PRO A 3 -5.39 13.80 5.54
C PRO A 3 -6.84 13.58 5.08
N ARG A 4 -6.99 13.01 3.89
CA ARG A 4 -8.29 12.66 3.31
C ARG A 4 -8.29 11.19 2.98
N ALA A 5 -9.43 10.55 3.19
CA ALA A 5 -9.66 9.21 2.67
C ALA A 5 -9.69 9.25 1.14
N THR A 6 -8.87 8.43 0.52
CA THR A 6 -8.74 8.37 -0.95
C THR A 6 -9.12 7.02 -1.53
N GLY A 7 -9.28 6.01 -0.67
CA GLY A 7 -9.64 4.66 -1.08
C GLY A 7 -11.06 4.55 -1.63
N ARG A 8 -11.19 3.76 -2.66
CA ARG A 8 -12.46 3.36 -3.28
C ARG A 8 -12.47 1.86 -3.52
N VAL A 9 -13.62 1.28 -3.73
CA VAL A 9 -13.73 -0.11 -4.19
C VAL A 9 -14.00 -0.14 -5.69
N GLU A 10 -13.23 -0.98 -6.38
CA GLU A 10 -13.45 -1.34 -7.77
C GLU A 10 -13.70 -2.84 -7.87
N ARG A 11 -14.61 -3.22 -8.78
CA ARG A 11 -14.82 -4.64 -9.11
C ARG A 11 -14.11 -4.97 -10.40
N ARG A 12 -13.19 -5.95 -10.33
CA ARG A 12 -12.40 -6.40 -11.46
C ARG A 12 -12.46 -7.92 -11.54
N ASP A 13 -12.96 -8.45 -12.67
CA ASP A 13 -13.12 -9.90 -12.91
C ASP A 13 -13.89 -10.63 -11.78
N GLY A 14 -14.91 -9.97 -11.22
CA GLY A 14 -15.72 -10.52 -10.14
C GLY A 14 -15.12 -10.40 -8.74
N VAL A 15 -13.95 -9.78 -8.62
CA VAL A 15 -13.24 -9.56 -7.35
C VAL A 15 -13.34 -8.09 -6.93
N ASP A 16 -13.69 -7.86 -5.68
CA ASP A 16 -13.72 -6.50 -5.11
C ASP A 16 -12.32 -6.13 -4.62
N LEU A 17 -11.85 -4.96 -5.06
CA LEU A 17 -10.53 -4.41 -4.74
C LEU A 17 -10.68 -3.07 -4.04
N LEU A 18 -9.96 -2.91 -2.93
CA LEU A 18 -9.68 -1.58 -2.37
C LEU A 18 -8.57 -0.95 -3.21
N VAL A 19 -8.82 0.21 -3.79
CA VAL A 19 -7.87 0.91 -4.67
C VAL A 19 -7.56 2.29 -4.12
N LEU A 20 -6.28 2.60 -4.00
CA LEU A 20 -5.76 3.94 -3.66
C LEU A 20 -4.70 4.35 -4.68
N GLU A 21 -4.59 5.64 -4.94
CA GLU A 21 -3.62 6.18 -5.89
C GLU A 21 -2.84 7.36 -5.30
N ARG A 22 -1.58 7.50 -5.72
CA ARG A 22 -0.75 8.68 -5.46
C ARG A 22 0.02 9.06 -6.71
N THR A 23 -0.07 10.31 -7.11
CA THR A 23 0.73 10.86 -8.20
C THR A 23 1.85 11.72 -7.62
N LEU A 24 3.08 11.41 -8.00
CA LEU A 24 4.29 12.06 -7.51
C LEU A 24 5.05 12.74 -8.67
N PRO A 25 5.73 13.87 -8.39
CA PRO A 25 6.51 14.60 -9.40
C PRO A 25 7.91 13.98 -9.59
N LEU A 26 7.95 12.69 -9.92
CA LEU A 26 9.19 11.94 -10.15
C LEU A 26 8.98 10.90 -11.26
N PRO A 27 10.06 10.52 -11.97
CA PRO A 27 9.96 9.55 -13.06
C PRO A 27 9.41 8.19 -12.60
N PRO A 28 8.72 7.43 -13.49
CA PRO A 28 8.21 6.09 -13.18
C PRO A 28 9.27 5.13 -12.61
N ALA A 29 10.51 5.18 -13.12
CA ALA A 29 11.59 4.33 -12.62
C ALA A 29 11.96 4.64 -11.17
N ASP A 30 11.91 5.91 -10.76
CA ASP A 30 12.19 6.31 -9.39
C ASP A 30 11.05 5.91 -8.44
N LEU A 31 9.80 6.04 -8.88
CA LEU A 31 8.66 5.57 -8.11
C LEU A 31 8.66 4.04 -7.97
N TRP A 32 9.03 3.32 -9.04
CA TRP A 32 9.22 1.88 -8.98
C TRP A 32 10.28 1.49 -7.95
N ALA A 33 11.43 2.14 -7.96
CA ALA A 33 12.48 1.90 -6.98
C ALA A 33 12.02 2.19 -5.53
N ALA A 34 11.23 3.24 -5.32
CA ALA A 34 10.69 3.61 -4.01
C ALA A 34 9.77 2.53 -3.40
N VAL A 35 9.09 1.75 -4.23
CA VAL A 35 8.13 0.72 -3.80
C VAL A 35 8.67 -0.72 -3.93
N THR A 36 9.89 -0.90 -4.46
CA THR A 36 10.49 -2.23 -4.65
C THR A 36 11.84 -2.41 -3.97
N GLU A 37 12.72 -1.40 -3.98
CA GLU A 37 14.02 -1.51 -3.30
C GLU A 37 13.85 -1.50 -1.78
N SER A 38 14.35 -2.54 -1.10
CA SER A 38 14.16 -2.72 0.34
C SER A 38 14.59 -1.48 1.15
N ALA A 39 15.72 -0.87 0.82
CA ALA A 39 16.21 0.32 1.52
C ALA A 39 15.30 1.55 1.33
N ARG A 40 14.70 1.72 0.16
CA ARG A 40 13.77 2.82 -0.12
C ARG A 40 12.39 2.56 0.48
N LEU A 41 11.89 1.33 0.37
CA LEU A 41 10.63 0.90 0.98
C LEU A 41 10.68 1.06 2.51
N ALA A 42 11.83 0.78 3.12
CA ALA A 42 12.05 0.91 4.57
C ALA A 42 11.89 2.36 5.09
N ARG A 43 11.99 3.36 4.23
CA ARG A 43 11.81 4.76 4.62
C ARG A 43 10.36 5.10 4.98
N TRP A 44 9.41 4.35 4.45
CA TRP A 44 8.00 4.68 4.61
C TRP A 44 7.10 3.52 5.06
N PHE A 45 7.50 2.27 4.83
CA PHE A 45 6.63 1.11 5.07
C PHE A 45 7.34 -0.04 5.78
N ALA A 46 8.19 -0.77 5.07
CA ALA A 46 8.78 -2.04 5.52
C ALA A 46 10.11 -2.29 4.82
N SER A 47 10.94 -3.13 5.42
CA SER A 47 12.09 -3.73 4.73
C SER A 47 11.78 -5.16 4.32
N TRP A 48 12.51 -5.68 3.35
CA TRP A 48 12.41 -7.08 2.97
C TRP A 48 13.78 -7.70 2.68
N THR A 49 13.84 -9.00 2.84
CA THR A 49 15.00 -9.84 2.55
C THR A 49 14.60 -11.04 1.72
N GLY A 50 15.58 -11.71 1.11
CA GLY A 50 15.35 -12.84 0.23
C GLY A 50 15.56 -12.48 -1.24
N ASP A 51 15.18 -13.39 -2.11
CA ASP A 51 15.29 -13.23 -3.56
C ASP A 51 13.88 -13.35 -4.19
N PRO A 52 13.34 -12.28 -4.78
CA PRO A 52 12.04 -12.34 -5.47
C PRO A 52 11.97 -13.40 -6.56
N ALA A 53 13.08 -13.74 -7.19
CA ALA A 53 13.13 -14.79 -8.20
C ALA A 53 12.90 -16.20 -7.62
N SER A 54 13.08 -16.39 -6.31
CA SER A 54 12.72 -17.62 -5.61
C SER A 54 11.21 -17.80 -5.42
N GLY A 55 10.43 -16.74 -5.64
CA GLY A 55 8.98 -16.71 -5.44
C GLY A 55 8.54 -16.24 -4.06
N HIS A 56 9.45 -15.96 -3.13
CA HIS A 56 9.13 -15.53 -1.77
C HIS A 56 10.13 -14.50 -1.25
N VAL A 57 9.62 -13.57 -0.45
CA VAL A 57 10.44 -12.60 0.32
C VAL A 57 9.93 -12.56 1.75
N THR A 58 10.81 -12.20 2.69
CA THR A 58 10.45 -11.97 4.09
C THR A 58 10.35 -10.47 4.33
N VAL A 59 9.21 -10.01 4.81
CA VAL A 59 8.89 -8.58 5.03
C VAL A 59 8.85 -8.29 6.51
N GLN A 60 9.53 -7.23 6.92
CA GLN A 60 9.54 -6.69 8.28
C GLN A 60 8.90 -5.32 8.30
N MET A 61 7.75 -5.19 8.96
CA MET A 61 7.11 -3.89 9.21
C MET A 61 7.97 -3.02 10.13
N LEU A 62 8.09 -1.74 9.83
CA LEU A 62 8.99 -0.83 10.54
C LEU A 62 8.25 0.32 11.25
N ALA A 63 6.97 0.53 10.98
CA ALA A 63 6.20 1.62 11.54
C ALA A 63 5.08 1.17 12.50
N GLU A 64 5.05 -0.09 12.86
CA GLU A 64 4.00 -0.70 13.71
C GLU A 64 4.53 -1.17 15.08
N GLY A 65 5.73 -0.72 15.45
CA GLY A 65 6.41 -1.14 16.69
C GLY A 65 7.40 -2.28 16.49
N ASP A 66 8.15 -2.59 17.54
CA ASP A 66 9.24 -3.56 17.49
C ASP A 66 8.77 -5.02 17.64
N ASP A 67 7.52 -5.23 18.03
CA ASP A 67 6.98 -6.55 18.36
C ASP A 67 6.26 -7.25 17.18
N VAL A 68 6.22 -6.62 16.00
CA VAL A 68 5.60 -7.23 14.83
C VAL A 68 6.55 -8.26 14.21
N PRO A 69 6.19 -9.54 14.17
CA PRO A 69 7.07 -10.57 13.59
C PRO A 69 7.17 -10.38 12.06
N PRO A 70 8.30 -10.77 11.46
CA PRO A 70 8.41 -10.79 10.01
C PRO A 70 7.42 -11.78 9.39
N ALA A 71 6.90 -11.42 8.22
CA ALA A 71 5.95 -12.22 7.47
C ALA A 71 6.54 -12.65 6.12
N VAL A 72 6.20 -13.86 5.69
CA VAL A 72 6.59 -14.35 4.36
C VAL A 72 5.53 -13.92 3.35
N TYR A 73 5.98 -13.28 2.28
CA TYR A 73 5.15 -12.93 1.14
C TYR A 73 5.54 -13.74 -0.09
N GLU A 74 4.56 -14.40 -0.70
CA GLU A 74 4.69 -15.02 -2.01
C GLU A 74 4.66 -13.94 -3.09
N VAL A 75 5.64 -13.96 -3.99
CA VAL A 75 5.66 -13.08 -5.17
C VAL A 75 4.91 -13.76 -6.30
N ARG A 76 3.69 -13.28 -6.57
CA ARG A 76 2.82 -13.86 -7.60
C ARG A 76 3.03 -13.28 -8.98
N ALA A 77 3.51 -12.04 -9.06
CA ALA A 77 3.90 -11.39 -10.30
C ALA A 77 4.95 -10.33 -10.03
N CYS A 78 5.89 -10.17 -10.95
CA CYS A 78 6.86 -9.08 -10.93
C CYS A 78 7.22 -8.73 -12.38
N VAL A 79 6.79 -7.57 -12.83
CA VAL A 79 6.99 -7.04 -14.19
C VAL A 79 7.63 -5.66 -14.09
N PRO A 80 8.96 -5.58 -13.82
CA PRO A 80 9.65 -4.30 -13.72
C PRO A 80 9.60 -3.52 -15.02
N PRO A 81 9.50 -2.20 -14.98
CA PRO A 81 9.27 -1.32 -13.83
C PRO A 81 7.79 -0.97 -13.63
N HIS A 82 6.87 -1.87 -13.92
CA HIS A 82 5.45 -1.54 -14.08
C HIS A 82 4.55 -2.10 -12.98
N ARG A 83 4.77 -3.33 -12.53
CA ARG A 83 3.80 -4.02 -11.68
C ARG A 83 4.43 -5.13 -10.85
N TYR A 84 3.99 -5.27 -9.60
CA TYR A 84 4.16 -6.51 -8.85
C TYR A 84 2.89 -6.89 -8.09
N ALA A 85 2.74 -8.17 -7.79
CA ALA A 85 1.67 -8.69 -6.95
C ALA A 85 2.24 -9.68 -5.93
N VAL A 86 1.80 -9.56 -4.68
CA VAL A 86 2.26 -10.38 -3.57
C VAL A 86 1.07 -10.91 -2.76
N HIS A 87 1.28 -12.04 -2.10
CA HIS A 87 0.30 -12.68 -1.24
C HIS A 87 0.92 -13.05 0.10
N SER A 88 0.22 -12.81 1.19
CA SER A 88 0.52 -13.33 2.51
C SER A 88 -0.77 -13.69 3.24
N ALA A 89 -0.71 -14.68 4.12
CA ALA A 89 -1.80 -15.02 5.01
C ALA A 89 -1.23 -15.27 6.40
N ASP A 90 -1.77 -14.58 7.40
CA ASP A 90 -1.37 -14.66 8.78
C ASP A 90 -2.59 -14.63 9.72
N GLU A 91 -2.36 -14.56 11.01
CA GLU A 91 -3.43 -14.47 12.02
C GLU A 91 -4.27 -13.19 11.93
N TYR A 92 -3.78 -12.15 11.25
CA TYR A 92 -4.47 -10.88 11.06
C TYR A 92 -5.30 -10.84 9.77
N GLY A 93 -5.08 -11.76 8.85
CA GLY A 93 -5.86 -11.84 7.63
C GLY A 93 -5.11 -12.36 6.40
N VAL A 94 -5.76 -12.17 5.27
CA VAL A 94 -5.22 -12.50 3.95
C VAL A 94 -4.91 -11.21 3.20
N TRP A 95 -3.68 -11.09 2.73
CA TRP A 95 -3.14 -9.91 2.07
C TRP A 95 -2.79 -10.25 0.62
N ASP A 96 -3.70 -9.95 -0.30
CA ASP A 96 -3.45 -10.01 -1.74
C ASP A 96 -3.30 -8.58 -2.25
N ILE A 97 -2.07 -8.18 -2.51
CA ILE A 97 -1.70 -6.79 -2.80
C ILE A 97 -1.06 -6.71 -4.18
N GLU A 98 -1.46 -5.72 -4.96
CA GLU A 98 -0.87 -5.35 -6.23
C GLU A 98 -0.47 -3.88 -6.24
N LEU A 99 0.72 -3.58 -6.71
CA LEU A 99 1.15 -2.22 -7.01
C LEU A 99 1.50 -2.10 -8.49
N SER A 100 1.06 -1.01 -9.09
CA SER A 100 1.44 -0.66 -10.47
C SER A 100 1.88 0.80 -10.56
N VAL A 101 2.83 1.05 -11.46
CA VAL A 101 3.40 2.38 -11.72
C VAL A 101 3.18 2.74 -13.18
N THR A 102 2.58 3.90 -13.40
CA THR A 102 2.34 4.47 -14.74
C THR A 102 2.87 5.88 -14.84
N ALA A 103 3.26 6.31 -16.04
CA ALA A 103 3.65 7.69 -16.26
C ALA A 103 2.47 8.63 -16.08
N ALA A 104 2.70 9.81 -15.52
CA ALA A 104 1.71 10.87 -15.34
C ALA A 104 2.28 12.20 -15.83
N GLY A 105 1.73 12.74 -16.93
CA GLY A 105 2.28 13.93 -17.57
C GLY A 105 3.71 13.72 -18.09
N ASP A 106 4.46 14.82 -18.22
CA ASP A 106 5.80 14.80 -18.82
C ASP A 106 6.90 14.32 -17.87
N SER A 107 6.69 14.42 -16.56
CA SER A 107 7.74 14.17 -15.55
C SER A 107 7.26 13.50 -14.27
N GLY A 108 5.99 13.11 -14.21
CA GLY A 108 5.40 12.48 -13.02
C GLY A 108 5.13 10.99 -13.21
N ALA A 109 4.75 10.34 -12.11
CA ALA A 109 4.29 8.97 -12.10
C ALA A 109 3.15 8.78 -11.11
N THR A 110 2.24 7.87 -11.43
CA THR A 110 1.15 7.45 -10.54
C THR A 110 1.40 6.03 -10.06
N LEU A 111 1.38 5.87 -8.74
CA LEU A 111 1.26 4.59 -8.07
C LEU A 111 -0.22 4.26 -7.90
N THR A 112 -0.61 3.08 -8.36
CA THR A 112 -1.91 2.47 -8.03
C THR A 112 -1.67 1.29 -7.11
N PHE A 113 -2.22 1.38 -5.91
CA PHE A 113 -2.27 0.32 -4.92
C PHE A 113 -3.63 -0.37 -5.01
N ALA A 114 -3.66 -1.70 -5.02
CA ALA A 114 -4.89 -2.48 -4.98
C ALA A 114 -4.74 -3.65 -4.01
N GLN A 115 -5.76 -3.87 -3.18
CA GLN A 115 -5.84 -5.01 -2.27
C GLN A 115 -7.18 -5.72 -2.45
N VAL A 116 -7.15 -7.05 -2.56
CA VAL A 116 -8.39 -7.85 -2.60
C VAL A 116 -9.13 -7.72 -1.26
N VAL A 117 -10.42 -7.42 -1.34
CA VAL A 117 -11.28 -7.34 -0.16
C VAL A 117 -11.82 -8.72 0.17
N HIS A 118 -11.19 -9.40 1.12
CA HIS A 118 -11.65 -10.69 1.63
C HIS A 118 -12.68 -10.53 2.76
N ASP A 119 -12.59 -9.43 3.51
CA ASP A 119 -13.52 -9.07 4.58
C ASP A 119 -13.84 -7.58 4.47
N ALA A 120 -15.09 -7.27 4.12
CA ALA A 120 -15.54 -5.89 3.98
C ALA A 120 -15.47 -5.12 5.31
N ALA A 121 -15.71 -5.77 6.45
CA ALA A 121 -15.65 -5.13 7.76
C ALA A 121 -14.23 -4.67 8.12
N ALA A 122 -13.21 -5.33 7.60
CA ALA A 122 -11.81 -4.94 7.85
C ALA A 122 -11.44 -3.59 7.20
N LEU A 123 -12.18 -3.12 6.20
CA LEU A 123 -11.88 -1.87 5.48
C LEU A 123 -11.86 -0.65 6.39
N GLU A 124 -12.67 -0.63 7.44
CA GLU A 124 -12.72 0.47 8.42
C GLU A 124 -11.36 0.72 9.11
N ALA A 125 -10.57 -0.33 9.33
CA ALA A 125 -9.23 -0.23 9.90
C ALA A 125 -8.13 -0.22 8.83
N VAL A 126 -8.25 -1.06 7.81
CA VAL A 126 -7.25 -1.26 6.75
C VAL A 126 -7.16 -0.05 5.82
N GLY A 127 -8.29 0.56 5.47
CA GLY A 127 -8.33 1.70 4.57
C GLY A 127 -7.53 2.90 5.08
N PRO A 128 -7.77 3.39 6.32
CA PRO A 128 -6.95 4.44 6.92
C PRO A 128 -5.47 4.08 6.99
N GLY A 129 -5.14 2.81 7.22
CA GLY A 129 -3.76 2.32 7.24
C GLY A 129 -3.04 2.51 5.91
N TRP A 130 -3.71 2.23 4.80
CA TRP A 130 -3.12 2.42 3.48
C TRP A 130 -3.00 3.91 3.10
N ASP A 131 -3.98 4.75 3.42
CA ASP A 131 -3.81 6.20 3.25
C ASP A 131 -2.62 6.72 4.05
N TYR A 132 -2.46 6.28 5.31
CA TYR A 132 -1.32 6.62 6.16
C TYR A 132 0.02 6.23 5.52
N TYR A 133 0.17 4.99 5.08
CA TYR A 133 1.42 4.52 4.47
C TYR A 133 1.72 5.20 3.14
N LEU A 134 0.71 5.41 2.30
CA LEU A 134 0.93 6.07 1.01
C LEU A 134 1.28 7.56 1.16
N ASP A 135 0.76 8.23 2.18
CA ASP A 135 1.18 9.60 2.50
C ASP A 135 2.61 9.66 3.08
N ARG A 136 3.05 8.63 3.80
CA ARG A 136 4.46 8.46 4.20
C ARG A 136 5.36 8.27 2.98
N LEU A 137 4.93 7.51 1.98
CA LEU A 137 5.65 7.40 0.69
C LEU A 137 5.80 8.77 0.04
N VAL A 138 4.72 9.54 -0.07
CA VAL A 138 4.76 10.89 -0.64
C VAL A 138 5.76 11.76 0.11
N ALA A 139 5.72 11.76 1.44
CA ALA A 139 6.68 12.50 2.26
C ALA A 139 8.13 12.05 2.00
N ALA A 140 8.39 10.73 1.98
CA ALA A 140 9.72 10.18 1.74
C ALA A 140 10.32 10.59 0.39
N GLU A 141 9.49 10.68 -0.64
CA GLU A 141 9.94 10.88 -2.03
C GLU A 141 9.82 12.35 -2.50
N THR A 142 9.24 13.23 -1.70
CA THR A 142 9.09 14.66 -2.04
C THR A 142 9.82 15.60 -1.08
N GLY A 143 10.77 15.08 -0.30
CA GLY A 143 11.61 15.87 0.61
C GLY A 143 10.97 16.18 1.96
N GLY A 144 9.85 15.55 2.30
CA GLY A 144 9.24 15.59 3.62
C GLY A 144 9.83 14.56 4.59
N ASP A 145 9.27 14.52 5.79
CA ASP A 145 9.63 13.54 6.82
C ASP A 145 8.50 12.51 6.99
N PRO A 146 8.69 11.26 6.62
CA PRO A 146 7.70 10.20 6.85
C PRO A 146 7.32 10.03 8.33
N ALA A 147 8.25 10.32 9.26
CA ALA A 147 7.99 10.22 10.69
C ALA A 147 7.06 11.33 11.21
N ALA A 148 6.92 12.42 10.48
CA ALA A 148 5.97 13.49 10.80
C ALA A 148 4.53 13.16 10.42
N VAL A 149 4.30 12.13 9.63
CA VAL A 149 2.95 11.63 9.30
C VAL A 149 2.41 10.87 10.50
N CYS A 150 1.36 11.40 11.13
CA CYS A 150 0.85 10.89 12.41
C CYS A 150 -0.32 9.94 12.21
N TRP A 151 -0.23 8.72 12.74
CA TRP A 151 -1.29 7.71 12.67
C TRP A 151 -2.64 8.20 13.20
N ASN A 152 -2.65 8.98 14.27
CA ASN A 152 -3.88 9.48 14.89
C ASN A 152 -4.68 10.44 14.00
N ASP A 153 -4.06 10.99 12.95
CA ASP A 153 -4.76 11.81 11.97
C ASP A 153 -5.55 10.97 10.95
N TYR A 154 -5.24 9.67 10.85
CA TYR A 154 -5.88 8.72 9.93
C TYR A 154 -6.91 7.83 10.61
N HIS A 155 -6.58 7.25 11.75
CA HIS A 155 -7.49 6.39 12.49
C HIS A 155 -7.72 6.93 13.91
N PRO A 156 -8.99 7.12 14.35
CA PRO A 156 -10.24 6.73 13.68
C PRO A 156 -10.83 7.76 12.70
N VAL A 157 -10.11 8.83 12.40
CA VAL A 157 -10.63 10.00 11.63
C VAL A 157 -11.21 9.61 10.28
N LEU A 158 -10.54 8.72 9.54
CA LEU A 158 -10.97 8.28 8.20
C LEU A 158 -11.84 7.01 8.23
N ALA A 159 -12.04 6.38 9.37
CA ALA A 159 -12.75 5.11 9.51
C ALA A 159 -14.18 5.19 8.94
N GLY A 160 -14.88 6.30 9.15
CA GLY A 160 -16.25 6.49 8.67
C GLY A 160 -16.39 6.44 7.14
N HIS A 161 -15.40 6.96 6.41
CA HIS A 161 -15.38 6.84 4.94
C HIS A 161 -15.29 5.37 4.52
N TYR A 162 -14.39 4.61 5.13
CA TYR A 162 -14.15 3.21 4.78
C TYR A 162 -15.29 2.29 5.25
N ALA A 163 -15.96 2.61 6.35
CA ALA A 163 -17.19 1.95 6.75
C ALA A 163 -18.30 2.14 5.70
N ALA A 164 -18.44 3.36 5.16
CA ALA A 164 -19.39 3.64 4.08
C ALA A 164 -19.04 2.92 2.78
N VAL A 165 -17.76 2.84 2.43
CA VAL A 165 -17.27 2.06 1.28
C VAL A 165 -17.58 0.58 1.47
N ALA A 166 -17.31 0.01 2.65
CA ALA A 166 -17.61 -1.37 2.99
C ALA A 166 -19.11 -1.70 2.84
N ALA A 167 -19.98 -0.79 3.25
CA ALA A 167 -21.43 -0.96 3.15
C ALA A 167 -21.92 -1.12 1.70
N THR A 168 -21.17 -0.63 0.70
CA THR A 168 -21.51 -0.81 -0.71
C THR A 168 -21.27 -2.23 -1.24
N LEU A 169 -20.50 -3.06 -0.50
CA LEU A 169 -20.13 -4.42 -0.90
C LEU A 169 -21.13 -5.49 -0.46
N GLY A 170 -22.07 -5.14 0.43
CA GLY A 170 -23.05 -6.05 1.00
C GLY A 170 -24.41 -6.09 0.23
N GLY A 171 -24.44 -5.54 -0.97
CA GLY A 171 -25.66 -5.47 -1.80
C GLY A 171 -25.70 -6.50 -2.92
#